data_bda7b998ee838f3eac73001cf1099695
#
_entry.id   bda7b998ee838f3eac73001cf1099695
#
_cell.length_a   1.000
_cell.length_b   1.000
_cell.length_c   1.000
_cell.angle_alpha   90.00
_cell.angle_beta   90.00
_cell.angle_gamma   90.00
#
_symmetry.space_group_name_H-M   'P 1'
#
loop_
_entity.id
_entity.type
_entity.pdbx_description
1 polymer ?
#
loop_
_entity_poly.entity_id
_entity_poly.type
_entity_poly.pdbx_seq_one_letter_code
_entity_poly.pdbx_strand_id
1 'polypeptide(L)'
;MKRFIACAVTAVMMLGVTVVSAEEVKSGLQSGASVGPFNVEKLAGADTDGVSIGDNLCYRCKNGGRPQVMVFTRSTDPQVVNLIDQLDAAISKNSKKQLRAFVNYLGDDKRSATKGAKSLAGKTNAKNVPFVLPNEYENGPDNYGLNADVEVTIILAKGLKVQASHAFKVGKDVNVDAVVKDLAKILN
;
A
#
# COMPACT_ATOMS: atom_id res chain seq x y z
N MET A 1 47.71 39.91 -51.97
CA MET A 1 47.67 38.79 -51.01
C MET A 1 46.47 39.00 -50.09
N LYS A 2 45.35 38.31 -50.40
CA LYS A 2 44.09 38.41 -49.62
C LYS A 2 43.94 37.13 -48.85
N ARG A 3 43.98 37.20 -47.48
CA ARG A 3 43.75 36.06 -46.56
C ARG A 3 42.25 36.01 -46.25
N PHE A 4 41.56 34.91 -46.65
CA PHE A 4 40.21 34.59 -46.24
C PHE A 4 40.29 33.82 -44.93
N ILE A 5 39.69 34.35 -43.85
CA ILE A 5 39.49 33.65 -42.59
C ILE A 5 38.10 33.04 -42.64
N ALA A 6 38.03 31.72 -42.65
CA ALA A 6 36.78 30.95 -42.58
C ALA A 6 36.43 30.78 -41.09
N CYS A 7 35.35 31.41 -40.61
CA CYS A 7 34.74 31.09 -39.30
C CYS A 7 33.86 29.87 -39.41
N ALA A 8 34.27 28.78 -38.77
CA ALA A 8 33.44 27.60 -38.53
C ALA A 8 32.54 27.83 -37.33
N VAL A 9 31.24 27.95 -37.57
CA VAL A 9 30.22 28.02 -36.51
C VAL A 9 29.83 26.58 -36.13
N THR A 10 30.28 26.13 -34.95
CA THR A 10 29.91 24.84 -34.42
C THR A 10 28.58 25.02 -33.67
N ALA A 11 27.49 24.50 -34.26
CA ALA A 11 26.17 24.46 -33.59
C ALA A 11 26.17 23.28 -32.61
N VAL A 12 26.18 23.61 -31.31
CA VAL A 12 25.96 22.64 -30.22
C VAL A 12 24.45 22.42 -30.08
N MET A 13 23.96 21.28 -30.58
CA MET A 13 22.60 20.82 -30.27
C MET A 13 22.55 20.30 -28.83
N MET A 14 21.97 21.10 -27.92
CA MET A 14 21.58 20.63 -26.59
C MET A 14 20.32 19.76 -26.74
N LEU A 15 20.49 18.44 -26.63
CA LEU A 15 19.38 17.52 -26.40
C LEU A 15 18.84 17.78 -24.98
N GLY A 16 17.74 18.50 -24.88
CA GLY A 16 16.99 18.63 -23.64
C GLY A 16 16.40 17.30 -23.24
N VAL A 17 16.96 16.63 -22.26
CA VAL A 17 16.34 15.48 -21.60
C VAL A 17 15.18 16.01 -20.77
N THR A 18 13.95 15.90 -21.30
CA THR A 18 12.74 16.15 -20.51
C THR A 18 12.60 15.02 -19.51
N VAL A 19 12.97 15.28 -18.26
CA VAL A 19 12.65 14.41 -17.14
C VAL A 19 11.13 14.52 -16.95
N VAL A 20 10.38 13.55 -17.46
CA VAL A 20 8.96 13.38 -17.11
C VAL A 20 8.92 12.96 -15.65
N SER A 21 8.73 13.92 -14.76
CA SER A 21 8.41 13.64 -13.36
C SER A 21 7.03 12.98 -13.37
N ALA A 22 6.95 11.70 -13.05
CA ALA A 22 5.67 11.06 -12.79
C ALA A 22 5.01 11.80 -11.63
N GLU A 23 3.85 12.38 -11.87
CA GLU A 23 3.08 13.10 -10.85
C GLU A 23 2.81 12.14 -9.70
N GLU A 24 3.27 12.47 -8.49
CA GLU A 24 3.11 11.62 -7.32
C GLU A 24 1.62 11.56 -6.96
N VAL A 25 1.01 10.41 -7.22
CA VAL A 25 -0.41 10.19 -6.96
C VAL A 25 -0.63 10.11 -5.46
N LYS A 26 -1.48 10.99 -4.93
CA LYS A 26 -1.83 10.99 -3.51
C LYS A 26 -3.10 10.17 -3.27
N SER A 27 -3.04 9.27 -2.29
CA SER A 27 -4.18 8.51 -1.79
C SER A 27 -3.93 8.14 -0.33
N GLY A 28 -4.99 8.17 0.46
CA GLY A 28 -4.95 7.84 1.87
C GLY A 28 -4.33 8.91 2.78
N LEU A 29 -4.34 8.61 4.06
CA LEU A 29 -3.77 9.46 5.10
C LEU A 29 -2.27 9.68 4.87
N GLN A 30 -1.82 10.93 4.98
CA GLN A 30 -0.42 11.32 4.80
C GLN A 30 0.35 11.28 6.13
N SER A 31 1.69 11.30 6.04
CA SER A 31 2.58 11.30 7.22
C SER A 31 2.18 12.36 8.25
N GLY A 32 2.14 11.97 9.53
CA GLY A 32 1.70 12.80 10.66
C GLY A 32 0.20 12.75 10.95
N ALA A 33 -0.64 12.30 10.01
CA ALA A 33 -2.08 12.16 10.22
C ALA A 33 -2.40 11.07 11.26
N SER A 34 -3.53 11.20 11.94
CA SER A 34 -4.01 10.19 12.89
C SER A 34 -4.82 9.11 12.16
N VAL A 35 -4.54 7.83 12.48
CA VAL A 35 -5.34 6.72 11.96
C VAL A 35 -6.59 6.51 12.81
N GLY A 36 -7.76 6.74 12.24
CA GLY A 36 -9.06 6.56 12.87
C GLY A 36 -9.52 5.10 12.94
N PRO A 37 -10.57 4.78 13.71
CA PRO A 37 -11.20 3.46 13.71
C PRO A 37 -12.06 3.27 12.46
N PHE A 38 -12.16 2.01 12.01
CA PHE A 38 -13.15 1.55 11.04
C PHE A 38 -13.38 0.06 11.18
N ASN A 39 -14.55 -0.42 10.79
CA ASN A 39 -14.92 -1.81 10.93
C ASN A 39 -14.78 -2.55 9.58
N VAL A 40 -14.40 -3.82 9.69
CA VAL A 40 -14.17 -4.71 8.57
C VAL A 40 -14.68 -6.11 8.88
N GLU A 41 -15.15 -6.84 7.87
CA GLU A 41 -15.46 -8.26 7.94
C GLU A 41 -14.20 -9.07 7.59
N LYS A 42 -13.76 -10.02 8.43
CA LYS A 42 -12.66 -10.93 8.10
C LYS A 42 -13.12 -11.97 7.09
N LEU A 43 -12.41 -12.06 5.96
CA LEU A 43 -12.74 -12.98 4.86
C LEU A 43 -11.79 -14.18 4.73
N ALA A 44 -10.50 -14.00 5.08
CA ALA A 44 -9.47 -15.03 4.97
C ALA A 44 -8.20 -14.68 5.77
N GLY A 45 -7.27 -15.64 5.87
CA GLY A 45 -5.91 -15.46 6.40
C GLY A 45 -5.82 -15.28 7.92
N ALA A 46 -4.58 -15.27 8.43
CA ALA A 46 -4.28 -15.07 9.86
C ALA A 46 -5.09 -15.96 10.82
N ASP A 47 -5.07 -17.26 10.63
CA ASP A 47 -5.90 -18.23 11.38
C ASP A 47 -5.65 -18.23 12.89
N THR A 48 -4.52 -17.65 13.34
CA THR A 48 -4.10 -17.57 14.74
C THR A 48 -4.24 -16.19 15.38
N ASP A 49 -4.91 -15.24 14.70
CA ASP A 49 -5.07 -13.87 15.23
C ASP A 49 -6.21 -13.72 16.26
N GLY A 50 -6.95 -14.82 16.51
CA GLY A 50 -8.08 -14.85 17.45
C GLY A 50 -9.34 -14.19 16.91
N VAL A 51 -9.48 -14.06 15.58
CA VAL A 51 -10.67 -13.54 14.89
C VAL A 51 -11.18 -14.59 13.92
N SER A 52 -12.47 -14.93 14.00
CA SER A 52 -13.07 -15.90 13.09
C SER A 52 -13.37 -15.29 11.73
N ILE A 53 -13.36 -16.11 10.67
CA ILE A 53 -13.88 -15.69 9.37
C ILE A 53 -15.37 -15.34 9.51
N GLY A 54 -15.76 -14.17 8.99
CA GLY A 54 -17.11 -13.61 9.11
C GLY A 54 -17.29 -12.63 10.27
N ASP A 55 -16.37 -12.61 11.24
CA ASP A 55 -16.42 -11.61 12.32
C ASP A 55 -16.22 -10.20 11.78
N ASN A 56 -17.02 -9.25 12.31
CA ASN A 56 -16.90 -7.82 11.99
C ASN A 56 -16.27 -7.08 13.17
N LEU A 57 -15.12 -6.43 12.95
CA LEU A 57 -14.35 -5.74 13.98
C LEU A 57 -13.47 -4.62 13.41
N CYS A 58 -12.84 -3.87 14.30
CA CYS A 58 -11.84 -2.88 13.95
C CYS A 58 -10.42 -3.45 14.13
N TYR A 59 -9.78 -3.96 13.05
CA TYR A 59 -8.38 -4.46 13.12
C TYR A 59 -7.40 -3.38 13.54
N ARG A 60 -7.58 -2.15 13.04
CA ARG A 60 -6.76 -1.02 13.49
C ARG A 60 -6.86 -0.84 15.02
N CYS A 61 -8.06 -0.98 15.59
CA CYS A 61 -8.27 -0.87 17.06
C CYS A 61 -7.65 -2.05 17.80
N LYS A 62 -7.84 -3.28 17.30
CA LYS A 62 -7.22 -4.50 17.83
C LYS A 62 -5.69 -4.40 17.86
N ASN A 63 -5.11 -3.81 16.83
CA ASN A 63 -3.66 -3.58 16.75
C ASN A 63 -3.19 -2.46 17.70
N GLY A 64 -4.05 -1.50 18.07
CA GLY A 64 -3.72 -0.41 18.98
C GLY A 64 -2.58 0.47 18.48
N GLY A 65 -1.65 0.81 19.37
CA GLY A 65 -0.47 1.63 19.03
C GLY A 65 0.72 0.86 18.45
N ARG A 66 0.58 -0.45 18.16
CA ARG A 66 1.65 -1.26 17.58
C ARG A 66 2.01 -0.78 16.17
N PRO A 67 3.25 -1.05 15.72
CA PRO A 67 3.59 -0.89 14.31
C PRO A 67 2.62 -1.69 13.43
N GLN A 68 1.98 -1.03 12.48
CA GLN A 68 1.00 -1.68 11.61
C GLN A 68 1.04 -1.14 10.18
N VAL A 69 0.79 -2.03 9.22
CA VAL A 69 0.65 -1.72 7.81
C VAL A 69 -0.79 -2.03 7.40
N MET A 70 -1.45 -1.03 6.85
CA MET A 70 -2.79 -1.13 6.27
C MET A 70 -2.67 -1.05 4.76
N VAL A 71 -2.96 -2.13 4.07
CA VAL A 71 -3.02 -2.17 2.61
C VAL A 71 -4.48 -2.04 2.20
N PHE A 72 -4.79 -1.06 1.35
CA PHE A 72 -6.08 -0.94 0.67
C PHE A 72 -5.83 -1.24 -0.80
N THR A 73 -6.55 -2.20 -1.37
CA THR A 73 -6.32 -2.61 -2.76
C THR A 73 -7.59 -3.03 -3.48
N ARG A 74 -7.64 -2.74 -4.79
CA ARG A 74 -8.64 -3.26 -5.75
C ARG A 74 -8.02 -4.30 -6.68
N SER A 75 -6.72 -4.59 -6.52
CA SER A 75 -5.93 -5.38 -7.45
C SER A 75 -5.52 -6.74 -6.87
N THR A 76 -5.43 -7.73 -7.73
CA THR A 76 -4.84 -9.05 -7.43
C THR A 76 -3.57 -9.30 -8.25
N ASP A 77 -2.92 -8.21 -8.67
CA ASP A 77 -1.69 -8.26 -9.46
C ASP A 77 -0.55 -8.98 -8.73
N PRO A 78 0.36 -9.66 -9.44
CA PRO A 78 1.52 -10.32 -8.83
C PRO A 78 2.38 -9.42 -7.93
N GLN A 79 2.51 -8.13 -8.21
CA GLN A 79 3.26 -7.21 -7.33
C GLN A 79 2.54 -6.97 -6.00
N VAL A 80 1.20 -6.95 -5.99
CA VAL A 80 0.42 -6.87 -4.74
C VAL A 80 0.57 -8.17 -3.94
N VAL A 81 0.55 -9.33 -4.61
CA VAL A 81 0.82 -10.64 -3.99
C VAL A 81 2.21 -10.65 -3.35
N ASN A 82 3.25 -10.24 -4.10
CA ASN A 82 4.62 -10.16 -3.61
C ASN A 82 4.74 -9.22 -2.39
N LEU A 83 4.10 -8.04 -2.43
CA LEU A 83 4.08 -7.13 -1.29
C LEU A 83 3.52 -7.82 -0.03
N ILE A 84 2.41 -8.53 -0.15
CA ILE A 84 1.75 -9.19 0.99
C ILE A 84 2.63 -10.30 1.56
N ASP A 85 3.29 -11.10 0.70
CA ASP A 85 4.23 -12.14 1.12
C ASP A 85 5.45 -11.54 1.84
N GLN A 86 5.99 -10.40 1.37
CA GLN A 86 7.07 -9.68 2.03
C GLN A 86 6.64 -9.08 3.39
N LEU A 87 5.41 -8.57 3.50
CA LEU A 87 4.85 -8.11 4.76
C LEU A 87 4.68 -9.26 5.77
N ASP A 88 4.22 -10.43 5.33
CA ASP A 88 4.09 -11.62 6.16
C ASP A 88 5.46 -12.08 6.71
N ALA A 89 6.47 -12.13 5.84
CA ALA A 89 7.84 -12.42 6.24
C ALA A 89 8.38 -11.38 7.24
N ALA A 90 8.07 -10.09 7.01
CA ALA A 90 8.46 -9.01 7.92
C ALA A 90 7.79 -9.13 9.30
N ILE A 91 6.51 -9.52 9.36
CA ILE A 91 5.78 -9.78 10.62
C ILE A 91 6.49 -10.86 11.41
N SER A 92 6.81 -11.98 10.77
CA SER A 92 7.51 -13.12 11.40
C SER A 92 8.87 -12.70 11.94
N LYS A 93 9.66 -11.97 11.16
CA LYS A 93 10.99 -11.45 11.52
C LYS A 93 10.96 -10.43 12.66
N ASN A 94 9.90 -9.64 12.76
CA ASN A 94 9.74 -8.56 13.75
C ASN A 94 8.72 -8.87 14.85
N SER A 95 8.56 -10.16 15.19
CA SER A 95 7.60 -10.62 16.21
C SER A 95 7.80 -9.92 17.57
N LYS A 96 9.04 -9.67 18.00
CA LYS A 96 9.37 -8.93 19.23
C LYS A 96 8.86 -7.47 19.20
N LYS A 97 8.81 -6.83 18.05
CA LYS A 97 8.28 -5.48 17.86
C LYS A 97 6.76 -5.48 17.61
N GLN A 98 6.16 -6.66 17.55
CA GLN A 98 4.73 -6.87 17.34
C GLN A 98 4.20 -6.20 16.07
N LEU A 99 4.98 -6.21 14.99
CA LEU A 99 4.52 -5.73 13.69
C LEU A 99 3.22 -6.46 13.29
N ARG A 100 2.27 -5.72 12.74
CA ARG A 100 0.99 -6.22 12.21
C ARG A 100 0.77 -5.69 10.81
N ALA A 101 0.04 -6.44 10.00
CA ALA A 101 -0.50 -5.95 8.74
C ALA A 101 -1.88 -6.53 8.52
N PHE A 102 -2.70 -5.86 7.71
CA PHE A 102 -3.95 -6.40 7.21
C PHE A 102 -4.27 -5.78 5.84
N VAL A 103 -4.97 -6.55 5.01
CA VAL A 103 -5.31 -6.18 3.64
C VAL A 103 -6.79 -5.91 3.54
N ASN A 104 -7.16 -4.67 3.23
CA ASN A 104 -8.51 -4.21 2.96
C ASN A 104 -8.74 -4.30 1.45
N TYR A 105 -9.61 -5.19 1.01
CA TYR A 105 -9.96 -5.29 -0.40
C TYR A 105 -11.18 -4.39 -0.69
N LEU A 106 -11.05 -3.56 -1.72
CA LEU A 106 -12.10 -2.63 -2.16
C LEU A 106 -12.70 -3.10 -3.49
N GLY A 107 -13.92 -2.73 -3.77
CA GLY A 107 -14.58 -3.05 -5.04
C GLY A 107 -15.94 -2.40 -5.16
N ASP A 108 -16.48 -2.34 -6.36
CA ASP A 108 -17.70 -1.60 -6.69
C ASP A 108 -18.96 -2.22 -6.07
N ASP A 109 -18.92 -3.51 -5.76
CA ASP A 109 -19.98 -4.21 -5.04
C ASP A 109 -19.43 -5.22 -4.04
N LYS A 110 -20.21 -5.54 -2.99
CA LYS A 110 -19.79 -6.43 -1.90
C LYS A 110 -19.39 -7.84 -2.39
N ARG A 111 -20.07 -8.37 -3.41
CA ARG A 111 -19.84 -9.73 -3.91
C ARG A 111 -18.52 -9.81 -4.67
N SER A 112 -18.25 -8.85 -5.56
CA SER A 112 -17.00 -8.76 -6.31
C SER A 112 -15.81 -8.50 -5.39
N ALA A 113 -15.94 -7.59 -4.43
CA ALA A 113 -14.91 -7.28 -3.44
C ALA A 113 -14.59 -8.51 -2.56
N THR A 114 -15.63 -9.23 -2.08
CA THR A 114 -15.43 -10.49 -1.32
C THR A 114 -14.70 -11.54 -2.14
N LYS A 115 -15.09 -11.73 -3.42
CA LYS A 115 -14.43 -12.67 -4.33
C LYS A 115 -12.98 -12.25 -4.59
N GLY A 116 -12.73 -10.98 -4.81
CA GLY A 116 -11.39 -10.42 -5.01
C GLY A 116 -10.48 -10.64 -3.79
N ALA A 117 -10.96 -10.36 -2.58
CA ALA A 117 -10.22 -10.57 -1.34
C ALA A 117 -9.83 -12.05 -1.16
N LYS A 118 -10.79 -12.98 -1.34
CA LYS A 118 -10.54 -14.43 -1.25
C LYS A 118 -9.58 -14.92 -2.34
N SER A 119 -9.71 -14.38 -3.57
CA SER A 119 -8.79 -14.68 -4.67
C SER A 119 -7.38 -14.22 -4.37
N LEU A 120 -7.23 -12.99 -3.84
CA LEU A 120 -5.92 -12.45 -3.44
C LEU A 120 -5.31 -13.28 -2.32
N ALA A 121 -6.07 -13.63 -1.29
CA ALA A 121 -5.60 -14.49 -0.20
C ALA A 121 -5.11 -15.85 -0.72
N GLY A 122 -5.84 -16.46 -1.66
CA GLY A 122 -5.45 -17.75 -2.26
C GLY A 122 -4.23 -17.71 -3.17
N LYS A 123 -3.79 -16.52 -3.59
CA LYS A 123 -2.57 -16.32 -4.40
C LYS A 123 -1.32 -16.09 -3.55
N THR A 124 -1.46 -15.74 -2.27
CA THR A 124 -0.34 -15.48 -1.34
C THR A 124 0.00 -16.71 -0.51
N ASN A 125 1.20 -16.73 0.06
CA ASN A 125 1.62 -17.68 1.09
C ASN A 125 1.49 -17.10 2.50
N ALA A 126 0.85 -15.94 2.66
CA ALA A 126 0.76 -15.21 3.91
C ALA A 126 -0.06 -15.97 4.97
N LYS A 127 0.52 -16.13 6.17
CA LYS A 127 -0.09 -16.83 7.32
C LYS A 127 -0.49 -15.90 8.45
N ASN A 128 0.10 -14.70 8.51
CA ASN A 128 -0.10 -13.73 9.59
C ASN A 128 -0.88 -12.48 9.16
N VAL A 129 -1.25 -12.40 7.88
CA VAL A 129 -1.94 -11.25 7.30
C VAL A 129 -3.41 -11.59 7.08
N PRO A 130 -4.36 -10.97 7.80
CA PRO A 130 -5.79 -11.13 7.52
C PRO A 130 -6.19 -10.32 6.28
N PHE A 131 -7.09 -10.91 5.49
CA PHE A 131 -7.76 -10.27 4.35
C PHE A 131 -9.18 -9.92 4.75
N VAL A 132 -9.53 -8.65 4.62
CA VAL A 132 -10.76 -8.11 5.16
C VAL A 132 -11.51 -7.27 4.14
N LEU A 133 -12.81 -7.12 4.36
CA LEU A 133 -13.68 -6.23 3.61
C LEU A 133 -14.11 -5.08 4.53
N PRO A 134 -13.76 -3.82 4.25
CA PRO A 134 -14.32 -2.67 4.96
C PRO A 134 -15.85 -2.63 4.82
N ASN A 135 -16.54 -2.12 5.84
CA ASN A 135 -17.99 -1.89 5.73
C ASN A 135 -18.29 -0.92 4.58
N GLU A 136 -17.41 0.08 4.39
CA GLU A 136 -17.38 1.02 3.28
C GLU A 136 -16.51 0.46 2.12
N TYR A 137 -16.89 -0.68 1.57
CA TYR A 137 -16.07 -1.46 0.63
C TYR A 137 -15.82 -0.78 -0.72
N GLU A 138 -16.64 0.21 -1.12
CA GLU A 138 -16.47 0.89 -2.41
C GLU A 138 -15.26 1.83 -2.41
N ASN A 139 -15.22 2.74 -1.45
CA ASN A 139 -14.21 3.80 -1.37
C ASN A 139 -13.33 3.69 -0.13
N GLY A 140 -13.54 2.65 0.68
CA GLY A 140 -12.91 2.50 1.99
C GLY A 140 -13.45 3.51 3.01
N PRO A 141 -12.87 3.53 4.23
CA PRO A 141 -13.37 4.40 5.29
C PRO A 141 -13.22 5.89 4.92
N ASP A 142 -14.29 6.68 5.05
CA ASP A 142 -14.35 8.10 4.67
C ASP A 142 -13.22 8.94 5.27
N ASN A 143 -12.85 8.64 6.52
CA ASN A 143 -11.80 9.35 7.24
C ASN A 143 -10.37 8.98 6.82
N TYR A 144 -10.20 8.12 5.82
CA TYR A 144 -8.89 7.75 5.28
C TYR A 144 -8.50 8.50 4.01
N GLY A 145 -9.46 9.12 3.31
CA GLY A 145 -9.19 9.94 2.11
C GLY A 145 -8.57 9.13 0.97
N LEU A 146 -9.08 7.91 0.75
CA LEU A 146 -8.62 7.06 -0.34
C LEU A 146 -9.08 7.64 -1.68
N ASN A 147 -8.20 7.61 -2.69
CA ASN A 147 -8.51 8.06 -4.04
C ASN A 147 -9.07 6.88 -4.85
N ALA A 148 -10.24 7.05 -5.46
CA ALA A 148 -10.91 6.02 -6.26
C ALA A 148 -10.10 5.61 -7.51
N ASP A 149 -9.26 6.53 -8.05
CA ASP A 149 -8.42 6.27 -9.22
C ASP A 149 -7.11 5.54 -8.88
N VAL A 150 -6.94 5.11 -7.61
CA VAL A 150 -5.75 4.42 -7.10
C VAL A 150 -6.09 2.99 -6.74
N GLU A 151 -5.43 2.03 -7.37
CA GLU A 151 -5.67 0.62 -7.06
C GLU A 151 -5.05 0.15 -5.76
N VAL A 152 -3.92 0.76 -5.34
CA VAL A 152 -3.21 0.33 -4.13
C VAL A 152 -2.77 1.52 -3.30
N THR A 153 -3.25 1.59 -2.06
CA THR A 153 -2.80 2.55 -1.04
C THR A 153 -2.27 1.78 0.17
N ILE A 154 -1.08 2.15 0.63
CA ILE A 154 -0.41 1.48 1.74
C ILE A 154 -0.08 2.52 2.80
N ILE A 155 -0.57 2.31 4.02
CA ILE A 155 -0.38 3.21 5.16
C ILE A 155 0.42 2.49 6.24
N LEU A 156 1.58 3.03 6.58
CA LEU A 156 2.44 2.55 7.66
C LEU A 156 2.24 3.44 8.88
N ALA A 157 1.79 2.89 10.00
CA ALA A 157 1.46 3.63 11.20
C ALA A 157 2.10 3.04 12.47
N LYS A 158 2.43 3.91 13.44
CA LYS A 158 2.88 3.55 14.78
C LYS A 158 2.35 4.59 15.77
N GLY A 159 1.92 4.17 16.96
CA GLY A 159 1.39 5.08 17.97
C GLY A 159 0.17 5.87 17.48
N LEU A 160 -0.65 5.26 16.61
CA LEU A 160 -1.84 5.87 15.98
C LEU A 160 -1.53 7.03 15.00
N LYS A 161 -0.29 7.17 14.58
CA LYS A 161 0.16 8.17 13.61
C LYS A 161 0.74 7.52 12.37
N VAL A 162 0.41 8.05 11.20
CA VAL A 162 1.03 7.66 9.93
C VAL A 162 2.50 8.10 9.92
N GLN A 163 3.39 7.18 9.58
CA GLN A 163 4.82 7.43 9.44
C GLN A 163 5.25 7.46 7.95
N ALA A 164 4.55 6.71 7.11
CA ALA A 164 4.72 6.72 5.66
C ALA A 164 3.41 6.29 4.97
N SER A 165 3.22 6.74 3.74
CA SER A 165 2.13 6.34 2.86
C SER A 165 2.64 6.18 1.45
N HIS A 166 2.12 5.19 0.72
CA HIS A 166 2.42 4.94 -0.67
C HIS A 166 1.11 4.75 -1.44
N ALA A 167 1.06 5.27 -2.67
CA ALA A 167 -0.09 5.17 -3.55
C ALA A 167 0.36 4.77 -4.96
N PHE A 168 -0.33 3.79 -5.57
CA PHE A 168 -0.02 3.29 -6.91
C PHE A 168 -1.31 3.22 -7.72
N LYS A 169 -1.33 3.88 -8.89
CA LYS A 169 -2.51 3.89 -9.79
C LYS A 169 -2.91 2.49 -10.20
N VAL A 170 -1.93 1.63 -10.48
CA VAL A 170 -2.16 0.23 -10.88
C VAL A 170 -1.28 -0.72 -10.05
N GLY A 171 -1.81 -1.90 -9.77
CA GLY A 171 -1.18 -2.89 -8.90
C GLY A 171 0.20 -3.35 -9.38
N LYS A 172 0.42 -3.43 -10.69
CA LYS A 172 1.71 -3.83 -11.29
C LYS A 172 2.86 -2.85 -11.00
N ASP A 173 2.54 -1.58 -10.68
CA ASP A 173 3.54 -0.54 -10.43
C ASP A 173 3.95 -0.45 -8.94
N VAL A 174 3.42 -1.33 -8.08
CA VAL A 174 3.76 -1.36 -6.65
C VAL A 174 5.26 -1.56 -6.47
N ASN A 175 5.90 -0.56 -5.87
CA ASN A 175 7.32 -0.63 -5.51
C ASN A 175 7.48 -1.29 -4.13
N VAL A 176 7.57 -2.62 -4.13
CA VAL A 176 7.65 -3.45 -2.93
C VAL A 176 8.85 -3.08 -2.07
N ASP A 177 10.01 -2.85 -2.70
CA ASP A 177 11.26 -2.52 -1.99
C ASP A 177 11.16 -1.19 -1.22
N ALA A 178 10.51 -0.17 -1.83
CA ALA A 178 10.28 1.11 -1.17
C ALA A 178 9.38 0.95 0.07
N VAL A 179 8.30 0.17 -0.02
CA VAL A 179 7.40 -0.11 1.10
C VAL A 179 8.12 -0.87 2.21
N VAL A 180 8.87 -1.94 1.86
CA VAL A 180 9.62 -2.76 2.83
C VAL A 180 10.72 -1.94 3.52
N LYS A 181 11.42 -1.08 2.78
CA LYS A 181 12.40 -0.14 3.35
C LYS A 181 11.76 0.79 4.38
N ASP A 182 10.56 1.29 4.10
CA ASP A 182 9.85 2.21 4.98
C ASP A 182 9.29 1.56 6.25
N LEU A 183 9.29 0.23 6.36
CA LEU A 183 9.01 -0.46 7.63
C LEU A 183 9.96 0.00 8.75
N ALA A 184 11.18 0.43 8.43
CA ALA A 184 12.11 0.99 9.41
C ALA A 184 11.53 2.19 10.16
N LYS A 185 10.66 3.00 9.52
CA LYS A 185 10.02 4.19 10.13
C LYS A 185 9.04 3.82 11.25
N ILE A 186 8.47 2.62 11.22
CA ILE A 186 7.54 2.14 12.25
C ILE A 186 8.16 1.13 13.21
N LEU A 187 9.33 0.57 12.87
CA LEU A 187 10.01 -0.46 13.67
C LEU A 187 11.10 0.09 14.59
N ASN A 188 11.53 1.32 14.38
CA ASN A 188 12.57 1.97 15.22
C ASN A 188 11.97 2.68 16.43
#